data_5c8183365ea0f9e10ae3490490dd1f7e
#
_entry.id   5c8183365ea0f9e10ae3490490dd1f7e
#
_cell.length_a   1.000
_cell.length_b   1.000
_cell.length_c   1.000
_cell.angle_alpha   90.00
_cell.angle_beta   90.00
_cell.angle_gamma   90.00
#
_symmetry.space_group_name_H-M   'P 1'
#
loop_
_entity.id
_entity.type
_entity.pdbx_description
1 polymer ?
#
loop_
_entity_poly.entity_id
_entity_poly.type
_entity_poly.pdbx_seq_one_letter_code
_entity_poly.pdbx_strand_id
1 'polypeptide(L)'
;MILDAFTASFVSGLIFLTAAAIFVITSLVRRDRGPVQLWSLGYLLSAIGVIAYVVWNALIGSGWASTAALAVGNATMVAAAAALAIGCRVADGRPAGGPLLLGLGLGVATAISTLVDGPDAGAWAGGTWLFLSIGIFAAVGSWYCLRGRLSRFGFGKVLGIAFLAEAVVYILRGVVVITVGSGQPLFQLWLGSGPVSAFFIVFTVVVLVATSILRYELGPRETLLSAGAVMPGMREGYLDAEGFRRMVDLLLRKGSERTEFVVVCAVHIDAAEDISA
;
A
#
# COMPACT_ATOMS: atom_id res chain seq x y z
N MET A 1 -19.19 24.93 -3.12
CA MET A 1 -19.49 23.79 -4.01
C MET A 1 -19.11 22.54 -3.22
N ILE A 2 -20.08 21.88 -2.61
CA ILE A 2 -19.82 20.63 -1.84
C ILE A 2 -19.78 19.53 -2.89
N LEU A 3 -18.62 18.86 -3.05
CA LEU A 3 -18.53 17.67 -3.89
C LEU A 3 -19.58 16.69 -3.37
N ASP A 4 -20.50 16.29 -4.23
CA ASP A 4 -21.46 15.22 -3.91
C ASP A 4 -20.68 13.93 -3.56
N ALA A 5 -21.14 13.24 -2.52
CA ALA A 5 -20.48 12.02 -2.03
C ALA A 5 -20.35 10.94 -3.13
N PHE A 6 -21.30 10.90 -4.07
CA PHE A 6 -21.24 10.02 -5.22
C PHE A 6 -20.09 10.39 -6.17
N THR A 7 -19.99 11.67 -6.54
CA THR A 7 -18.90 12.17 -7.42
C THR A 7 -17.53 11.94 -6.78
N ALA A 8 -17.39 12.19 -5.47
CA ALA A 8 -16.14 11.94 -4.75
C ALA A 8 -15.77 10.45 -4.74
N SER A 9 -16.74 9.56 -4.51
CA SER A 9 -16.53 8.11 -4.56
C SER A 9 -16.17 7.63 -5.96
N PHE A 10 -16.82 8.18 -6.99
CA PHE A 10 -16.52 7.83 -8.39
C PHE A 10 -15.11 8.27 -8.79
N VAL A 11 -14.69 9.49 -8.44
CA VAL A 11 -13.34 9.99 -8.70
C VAL A 11 -12.29 9.15 -7.97
N SER A 12 -12.51 8.84 -6.69
CA SER A 12 -11.64 7.94 -5.92
C SER A 12 -11.53 6.57 -6.59
N GLY A 13 -12.65 6.04 -7.07
CA GLY A 13 -12.71 4.77 -7.77
C GLY A 13 -11.88 4.75 -9.05
N LEU A 14 -11.96 5.81 -9.84
CA LEU A 14 -11.18 5.96 -11.07
C LEU A 14 -9.68 6.01 -10.77
N ILE A 15 -9.27 6.71 -9.70
CA ILE A 15 -7.88 6.78 -9.26
C ILE A 15 -7.39 5.39 -8.83
N PHE A 16 -8.15 4.66 -8.01
CA PHE A 16 -7.78 3.30 -7.59
C PHE A 16 -7.72 2.33 -8.76
N LEU A 17 -8.65 2.40 -9.70
CA LEU A 17 -8.66 1.54 -10.89
C LEU A 17 -7.43 1.81 -11.77
N THR A 18 -7.11 3.09 -11.98
CA THR A 18 -5.91 3.51 -12.73
C THR A 18 -4.64 3.05 -12.03
N ALA A 19 -4.56 3.24 -10.70
CA ALA A 19 -3.44 2.77 -9.89
C ALA A 19 -3.29 1.25 -9.98
N ALA A 20 -4.38 0.50 -9.82
CA ALA A 20 -4.38 -0.95 -9.94
C ALA A 20 -3.88 -1.40 -11.31
N ALA A 21 -4.39 -0.80 -12.41
CA ALA A 21 -3.95 -1.11 -13.76
C ALA A 21 -2.44 -0.87 -13.95
N ILE A 22 -1.94 0.30 -13.53
CA ILE A 22 -0.51 0.63 -13.63
C ILE A 22 0.33 -0.36 -12.84
N PHE A 23 -0.03 -0.63 -11.58
CA PHE A 23 0.76 -1.52 -10.72
C PHE A 23 0.71 -2.98 -11.19
N VAL A 24 -0.44 -3.49 -11.59
CA VAL A 24 -0.59 -4.87 -12.09
C VAL A 24 0.15 -5.06 -13.40
N ILE A 25 -0.07 -4.20 -14.40
CA ILE A 25 0.60 -4.29 -15.71
C ILE A 25 2.12 -4.21 -15.52
N THR A 26 2.58 -3.21 -14.79
CA THR A 26 4.04 -3.04 -14.58
C THR A 26 4.64 -4.16 -13.74
N SER A 27 3.90 -4.73 -12.78
CA SER A 27 4.35 -5.88 -11.97
C SER A 27 4.47 -7.15 -12.82
N LEU A 28 3.54 -7.38 -13.73
CA LEU A 28 3.59 -8.50 -14.68
C LEU A 28 4.78 -8.40 -15.65
N VAL A 29 4.97 -7.19 -16.22
CA VAL A 29 6.08 -6.95 -17.17
C VAL A 29 7.44 -7.08 -16.49
N ARG A 30 7.61 -6.53 -15.30
CA ARG A 30 8.90 -6.53 -14.58
C ARG A 30 9.15 -7.78 -13.75
N ARG A 31 8.16 -8.65 -13.59
CA ARG A 31 8.21 -9.83 -12.70
C ARG A 31 8.65 -9.44 -11.28
N ASP A 32 8.15 -8.30 -10.80
CA ASP A 32 8.45 -7.81 -9.47
C ASP A 32 8.06 -8.84 -8.40
N ARG A 33 8.81 -8.86 -7.31
CA ARG A 33 8.59 -9.76 -6.17
C ARG A 33 8.54 -8.96 -4.87
N GLY A 34 8.11 -9.63 -3.81
CA GLY A 34 8.13 -9.06 -2.46
C GLY A 34 7.16 -7.90 -2.25
N PRO A 35 7.64 -6.72 -1.78
CA PRO A 35 6.78 -5.60 -1.37
C PRO A 35 5.86 -5.11 -2.50
N VAL A 36 6.38 -5.06 -3.73
CA VAL A 36 5.67 -4.51 -4.89
C VAL A 36 4.45 -5.35 -5.25
N GLN A 37 4.54 -6.68 -5.13
CA GLN A 37 3.39 -7.57 -5.36
C GLN A 37 2.26 -7.29 -4.35
N LEU A 38 2.61 -7.06 -3.08
CA LEU A 38 1.63 -6.75 -2.04
C LEU A 38 0.99 -5.37 -2.25
N TRP A 39 1.76 -4.36 -2.68
CA TRP A 39 1.18 -3.06 -3.06
C TRP A 39 0.27 -3.18 -4.28
N SER A 40 0.66 -3.96 -5.30
CA SER A 40 -0.20 -4.23 -6.46
C SER A 40 -1.50 -4.92 -6.05
N LEU A 41 -1.42 -5.91 -5.16
CA LEU A 41 -2.59 -6.58 -4.58
C LEU A 41 -3.47 -5.59 -3.80
N GLY A 42 -2.88 -4.70 -3.00
CA GLY A 42 -3.59 -3.66 -2.27
C GLY A 42 -4.41 -2.76 -3.20
N TYR A 43 -3.81 -2.25 -4.28
CA TYR A 43 -4.54 -1.44 -5.26
C TYR A 43 -5.63 -2.20 -5.98
N LEU A 44 -5.39 -3.47 -6.36
CA LEU A 44 -6.40 -4.31 -6.98
C LEU A 44 -7.61 -4.54 -6.06
N LEU A 45 -7.35 -4.87 -4.79
CA LEU A 45 -8.41 -5.03 -3.79
C LEU A 45 -9.17 -3.73 -3.53
N SER A 46 -8.48 -2.58 -3.50
CA SER A 46 -9.13 -1.27 -3.40
C SER A 46 -10.05 -1.00 -4.58
N ALA A 47 -9.61 -1.32 -5.81
CA ALA A 47 -10.45 -1.18 -7.00
C ALA A 47 -11.71 -2.07 -6.94
N ILE A 48 -11.57 -3.32 -6.50
CA ILE A 48 -12.70 -4.23 -6.29
C ILE A 48 -13.66 -3.65 -5.23
N GLY A 49 -13.11 -3.12 -4.13
CA GLY A 49 -13.89 -2.50 -3.06
C GLY A 49 -14.72 -1.32 -3.55
N VAL A 50 -14.11 -0.45 -4.35
CA VAL A 50 -14.83 0.71 -4.93
C VAL A 50 -15.92 0.25 -5.90
N ILE A 51 -15.66 -0.74 -6.76
CA ILE A 51 -16.69 -1.31 -7.63
C ILE A 51 -17.85 -1.86 -6.79
N ALA A 52 -17.55 -2.56 -5.71
CA ALA A 52 -18.57 -3.07 -4.80
C ALA A 52 -19.41 -1.95 -4.15
N TYR A 53 -18.80 -0.82 -3.77
CA TYR A 53 -19.52 0.35 -3.27
C TYR A 53 -20.38 1.03 -4.36
N VAL A 54 -19.93 1.07 -5.61
CA VAL A 54 -20.74 1.56 -6.73
C VAL A 54 -21.97 0.65 -6.95
N VAL A 55 -21.77 -0.67 -6.91
CA VAL A 55 -22.86 -1.65 -6.99
C VAL A 55 -23.80 -1.52 -5.80
N TRP A 56 -23.28 -1.38 -4.58
CA TRP A 56 -24.11 -1.11 -3.39
C TRP A 56 -24.98 0.13 -3.59
N ASN A 57 -24.41 1.25 -4.07
CA ASN A 57 -25.16 2.47 -4.33
C ASN A 57 -26.26 2.29 -5.40
N ALA A 58 -25.98 1.51 -6.45
CA ALA A 58 -26.97 1.19 -7.47
C ALA A 58 -28.10 0.27 -6.97
N LEU A 59 -27.84 -0.51 -5.91
CA LEU A 59 -28.77 -1.45 -5.30
C LEU A 59 -29.42 -0.92 -4.01
N ILE A 60 -29.29 0.37 -3.70
CA ILE A 60 -29.94 0.96 -2.51
C ILE A 60 -31.45 0.67 -2.57
N GLY A 61 -31.97 0.15 -1.44
CA GLY A 61 -33.36 -0.26 -1.34
C GLY A 61 -33.67 -1.71 -1.76
N SER A 62 -32.67 -2.46 -2.31
CA SER A 62 -32.84 -3.88 -2.65
C SER A 62 -32.59 -4.85 -1.47
N GLY A 63 -32.55 -4.35 -0.23
CA GLY A 63 -32.39 -5.16 0.97
C GLY A 63 -31.07 -5.92 1.03
N TRP A 64 -31.12 -7.24 1.11
CA TRP A 64 -29.93 -8.09 1.28
C TRP A 64 -28.92 -8.02 0.11
N ALA A 65 -29.37 -7.73 -1.10
CA ALA A 65 -28.45 -7.61 -2.24
C ALA A 65 -27.50 -6.40 -2.09
N SER A 66 -28.03 -5.25 -1.64
CA SER A 66 -27.21 -4.08 -1.34
C SER A 66 -26.26 -4.35 -0.16
N THR A 67 -26.74 -4.99 0.91
CA THR A 67 -25.91 -5.34 2.08
C THR A 67 -24.77 -6.29 1.70
N ALA A 68 -25.01 -7.26 0.83
CA ALA A 68 -23.97 -8.16 0.33
C ALA A 68 -22.88 -7.42 -0.47
N ALA A 69 -23.28 -6.49 -1.35
CA ALA A 69 -22.33 -5.65 -2.08
C ALA A 69 -21.49 -4.78 -1.12
N LEU A 70 -22.12 -4.20 -0.08
CA LEU A 70 -21.42 -3.44 0.96
C LEU A 70 -20.44 -4.32 1.74
N ALA A 71 -20.83 -5.55 2.09
CA ALA A 71 -19.97 -6.51 2.80
C ALA A 71 -18.72 -6.85 1.98
N VAL A 72 -18.86 -7.08 0.68
CA VAL A 72 -17.71 -7.28 -0.23
C VAL A 72 -16.82 -6.03 -0.27
N GLY A 73 -17.41 -4.84 -0.38
CA GLY A 73 -16.69 -3.57 -0.36
C GLY A 73 -15.86 -3.41 0.92
N ASN A 74 -16.50 -3.59 2.07
CA ASN A 74 -15.85 -3.47 3.38
C ASN A 74 -14.70 -4.49 3.56
N ALA A 75 -14.93 -5.76 3.21
CA ALA A 75 -13.92 -6.80 3.31
C ALA A 75 -12.69 -6.53 2.45
N THR A 76 -12.91 -6.14 1.19
CA THR A 76 -11.82 -5.87 0.24
C THR A 76 -11.03 -4.62 0.62
N MET A 77 -11.66 -3.59 1.20
CA MET A 77 -10.97 -2.40 1.70
C MET A 77 -10.07 -2.73 2.91
N VAL A 78 -10.53 -3.57 3.84
CA VAL A 78 -9.67 -4.04 4.95
C VAL A 78 -8.50 -4.86 4.42
N ALA A 79 -8.75 -5.78 3.49
CA ALA A 79 -7.70 -6.60 2.88
C ALA A 79 -6.70 -5.74 2.08
N ALA A 80 -7.16 -4.67 1.42
CA ALA A 80 -6.33 -3.71 0.71
C ALA A 80 -5.39 -2.96 1.66
N ALA A 81 -5.92 -2.40 2.74
CA ALA A 81 -5.12 -1.72 3.76
C ALA A 81 -4.08 -2.65 4.39
N ALA A 82 -4.48 -3.91 4.66
CA ALA A 82 -3.56 -4.94 5.13
C ALA A 82 -2.45 -5.21 4.12
N ALA A 83 -2.76 -5.39 2.84
CA ALA A 83 -1.79 -5.67 1.80
C ALA A 83 -0.77 -4.52 1.63
N LEU A 84 -1.23 -3.26 1.65
CA LEU A 84 -0.37 -2.08 1.58
C LEU A 84 0.58 -2.01 2.79
N ALA A 85 0.07 -2.17 4.01
CA ALA A 85 0.86 -2.15 5.24
C ALA A 85 1.86 -3.32 5.32
N ILE A 86 1.45 -4.52 4.91
CA ILE A 86 2.32 -5.71 4.87
C ILE A 86 3.40 -5.54 3.80
N GLY A 87 3.10 -4.87 2.69
CA GLY A 87 4.10 -4.49 1.70
C GLY A 87 5.24 -3.66 2.32
N CYS A 88 4.92 -2.69 3.19
CA CYS A 88 5.92 -1.93 3.94
C CYS A 88 6.72 -2.81 4.92
N ARG A 89 6.07 -3.77 5.57
CA ARG A 89 6.72 -4.74 6.46
C ARG A 89 7.70 -5.66 5.68
N VAL A 90 7.30 -6.12 4.50
CA VAL A 90 8.15 -6.96 3.64
C VAL A 90 9.33 -6.15 3.09
N ALA A 91 9.15 -4.88 2.77
CA ALA A 91 10.24 -3.98 2.42
C ALA A 91 11.27 -3.80 3.55
N ASP A 92 10.83 -3.97 4.81
CA ASP A 92 11.72 -4.03 5.99
C ASP A 92 12.41 -5.40 6.18
N GLY A 93 12.20 -6.34 5.27
CA GLY A 93 12.79 -7.69 5.32
C GLY A 93 12.06 -8.68 6.24
N ARG A 94 10.84 -8.38 6.68
CA ARG A 94 10.07 -9.22 7.59
C ARG A 94 9.06 -10.09 6.82
N PRO A 95 8.72 -11.28 7.31
CA PRO A 95 7.81 -12.19 6.62
C PRO A 95 6.38 -11.66 6.58
N ALA A 96 5.66 -11.97 5.46
CA ALA A 96 4.28 -11.55 5.24
C ALA A 96 3.22 -12.46 5.86
N GLY A 97 3.51 -13.78 6.03
CA GLY A 97 2.50 -14.83 6.20
C GLY A 97 1.48 -14.59 7.33
N GLY A 98 1.94 -14.47 8.58
CA GLY A 98 1.01 -14.28 9.71
C GLY A 98 0.15 -13.01 9.59
N PRO A 99 0.74 -11.83 9.34
CA PRO A 99 -0.04 -10.60 9.14
C PRO A 99 -1.03 -10.65 7.97
N LEU A 100 -0.70 -11.38 6.88
CA LEU A 100 -1.61 -11.54 5.75
C LEU A 100 -2.85 -12.35 6.13
N LEU A 101 -2.66 -13.43 6.87
CA LEU A 101 -3.77 -14.23 7.42
C LEU A 101 -4.65 -13.39 8.38
N LEU A 102 -4.04 -12.56 9.21
CA LEU A 102 -4.77 -11.63 10.07
C LEU A 102 -5.57 -10.62 9.24
N GLY A 103 -4.98 -10.06 8.18
CA GLY A 103 -5.66 -9.13 7.28
C GLY A 103 -6.87 -9.75 6.60
N LEU A 104 -6.73 -10.98 6.10
CA LEU A 104 -7.83 -11.74 5.51
C LEU A 104 -8.90 -12.07 6.54
N GLY A 105 -8.51 -12.51 7.74
CA GLY A 105 -9.43 -12.81 8.84
C GLY A 105 -10.25 -11.59 9.26
N LEU A 106 -9.62 -10.42 9.41
CA LEU A 106 -10.31 -9.18 9.74
C LEU A 106 -11.21 -8.70 8.58
N GLY A 107 -10.82 -8.91 7.33
CA GLY A 107 -11.69 -8.66 6.18
C GLY A 107 -12.95 -9.52 6.22
N VAL A 108 -12.81 -10.82 6.48
CA VAL A 108 -13.95 -11.74 6.64
C VAL A 108 -14.82 -11.35 7.85
N ALA A 109 -14.21 -11.02 8.99
CA ALA A 109 -14.94 -10.57 10.17
C ALA A 109 -15.75 -9.30 9.90
N THR A 110 -15.17 -8.36 9.14
CA THR A 110 -15.86 -7.14 8.70
C THR A 110 -17.05 -7.45 7.78
N ALA A 111 -16.89 -8.38 6.83
CA ALA A 111 -17.99 -8.81 5.98
C ALA A 111 -19.13 -9.45 6.79
N ILE A 112 -18.78 -10.34 7.71
CA ILE A 112 -19.76 -11.00 8.59
C ILE A 112 -20.50 -9.95 9.44
N SER A 113 -19.79 -8.99 10.05
CA SER A 113 -20.39 -7.90 10.82
C SER A 113 -21.34 -7.08 9.96
N THR A 114 -20.95 -6.75 8.72
CA THR A 114 -21.83 -6.02 7.78
C THR A 114 -23.12 -6.79 7.49
N LEU A 115 -23.03 -8.10 7.31
CA LEU A 115 -24.21 -8.95 7.07
C LEU A 115 -25.07 -9.10 8.33
N VAL A 116 -24.47 -9.19 9.52
CA VAL A 116 -25.19 -9.29 10.80
C VAL A 116 -25.94 -8.00 11.11
N ASP A 117 -25.33 -6.84 10.85
CA ASP A 117 -26.00 -5.54 11.02
C ASP A 117 -27.21 -5.37 10.08
N GLY A 118 -27.17 -6.03 8.92
CA GLY A 118 -28.28 -6.14 7.98
C GLY A 118 -28.59 -4.88 7.18
N PRO A 119 -29.67 -4.91 6.37
CA PRO A 119 -30.05 -3.80 5.50
C PRO A 119 -30.44 -2.52 6.23
N ASP A 120 -30.97 -2.64 7.45
CA ASP A 120 -31.48 -1.51 8.23
C ASP A 120 -30.36 -0.59 8.77
N ALA A 121 -29.13 -1.09 8.90
CA ALA A 121 -27.98 -0.31 9.29
C ALA A 121 -27.43 0.60 8.16
N GLY A 122 -27.90 0.40 6.93
CA GLY A 122 -27.56 1.22 5.76
C GLY A 122 -26.05 1.26 5.48
N ALA A 123 -25.55 2.45 5.14
CA ALA A 123 -24.15 2.68 4.78
C ALA A 123 -23.14 2.40 5.90
N TRP A 124 -23.57 2.24 7.13
CA TRP A 124 -22.72 2.10 8.31
C TRP A 124 -22.61 0.66 8.82
N ALA A 125 -23.31 -0.29 8.14
CA ALA A 125 -23.21 -1.70 8.46
C ALA A 125 -21.74 -2.18 8.42
N GLY A 126 -21.28 -2.83 9.49
CA GLY A 126 -19.90 -3.27 9.66
C GLY A 126 -18.88 -2.15 9.89
N GLY A 127 -19.31 -0.89 10.00
CA GLY A 127 -18.46 0.29 10.05
C GLY A 127 -17.43 0.27 11.17
N THR A 128 -17.79 -0.22 12.35
CA THR A 128 -16.86 -0.33 13.48
C THR A 128 -15.64 -1.20 13.14
N TRP A 129 -15.90 -2.42 12.64
CA TRP A 129 -14.82 -3.34 12.26
C TRP A 129 -14.01 -2.82 11.10
N LEU A 130 -14.66 -2.20 10.09
CA LEU A 130 -14.02 -1.57 8.96
C LEU A 130 -13.02 -0.50 9.43
N PHE A 131 -13.48 0.45 10.24
CA PHE A 131 -12.67 1.59 10.64
C PHE A 131 -11.50 1.18 11.53
N LEU A 132 -11.74 0.35 12.53
CA LEU A 132 -10.67 -0.10 13.41
C LEU A 132 -9.62 -0.94 12.66
N SER A 133 -10.05 -1.84 11.78
CA SER A 133 -9.15 -2.69 11.01
C SER A 133 -8.25 -1.87 10.08
N ILE A 134 -8.83 -0.94 9.30
CA ILE A 134 -8.05 -0.06 8.43
C ILE A 134 -7.10 0.80 9.26
N GLY A 135 -7.58 1.41 10.35
CA GLY A 135 -6.77 2.25 11.23
C GLY A 135 -5.58 1.50 11.83
N ILE A 136 -5.77 0.25 12.27
CA ILE A 136 -4.70 -0.60 12.81
C ILE A 136 -3.66 -0.91 11.72
N PHE A 137 -4.09 -1.33 10.52
CA PHE A 137 -3.15 -1.62 9.44
C PHE A 137 -2.41 -0.36 8.97
N ALA A 138 -3.07 0.77 8.88
CA ALA A 138 -2.43 2.04 8.56
C ALA A 138 -1.39 2.43 9.63
N ALA A 139 -1.69 2.26 10.93
CA ALA A 139 -0.73 2.49 12.01
C ALA A 139 0.49 1.55 11.90
N VAL A 140 0.27 0.28 11.60
CA VAL A 140 1.35 -0.70 11.37
C VAL A 140 2.18 -0.32 10.14
N GLY A 141 1.55 0.06 9.03
CA GLY A 141 2.23 0.54 7.82
C GLY A 141 3.09 1.77 8.11
N SER A 142 2.53 2.76 8.81
CA SER A 142 3.24 3.96 9.27
C SER A 142 4.48 3.60 10.10
N TRP A 143 4.34 2.69 11.04
CA TRP A 143 5.45 2.24 11.88
C TRP A 143 6.63 1.70 11.06
N TYR A 144 6.36 0.80 10.09
CA TYR A 144 7.40 0.23 9.23
C TYR A 144 8.01 1.27 8.29
N CYS A 145 7.22 2.23 7.79
CA CYS A 145 7.73 3.30 6.95
C CYS A 145 8.62 4.30 7.71
N LEU A 146 8.25 4.65 8.96
CA LEU A 146 8.95 5.68 9.72
C LEU A 146 10.14 5.14 10.53
N ARG A 147 10.11 3.87 10.94
CA ARG A 147 11.16 3.25 11.77
C ARG A 147 11.94 2.11 11.08
N GLY A 148 11.41 1.57 9.99
CA GLY A 148 12.03 0.50 9.22
C GLY A 148 13.02 1.00 8.16
N ARG A 149 13.44 0.10 7.27
CA ARG A 149 14.37 0.40 6.16
C ARG A 149 13.84 1.49 5.23
N LEU A 150 12.52 1.60 5.09
CA LEU A 150 11.88 2.63 4.24
C LEU A 150 12.12 4.05 4.76
N SER A 151 12.39 4.24 6.05
CA SER A 151 12.70 5.57 6.63
C SER A 151 13.96 6.23 6.05
N ARG A 152 14.83 5.44 5.43
CA ARG A 152 16.05 5.95 4.75
C ARG A 152 15.73 6.66 3.43
N PHE A 153 14.54 6.44 2.88
CA PHE A 153 14.07 7.07 1.66
C PHE A 153 13.13 8.22 1.98
N GLY A 154 13.24 9.33 1.26
CA GLY A 154 12.35 10.48 1.45
C GLY A 154 10.88 10.11 1.27
N PHE A 155 10.57 9.35 0.21
CA PHE A 155 9.21 8.89 -0.07
C PHE A 155 8.72 7.82 0.91
N GLY A 156 9.61 7.08 1.56
CA GLY A 156 9.25 6.19 2.66
C GLY A 156 8.69 6.95 3.87
N LYS A 157 9.28 8.11 4.20
CA LYS A 157 8.76 9.00 5.25
C LYS A 157 7.43 9.63 4.86
N VAL A 158 7.28 10.08 3.60
CA VAL A 158 6.01 10.62 3.08
C VAL A 158 4.90 9.57 3.20
N LEU A 159 5.17 8.34 2.77
CA LEU A 159 4.25 7.21 2.89
C LEU A 159 3.88 6.93 4.35
N GLY A 160 4.87 6.97 5.24
CA GLY A 160 4.66 6.78 6.67
C GLY A 160 3.77 7.84 7.31
N ILE A 161 3.95 9.11 6.94
CA ILE A 161 3.11 10.23 7.40
C ILE A 161 1.68 10.09 6.84
N ALA A 162 1.53 9.72 5.56
CA ALA A 162 0.23 9.49 4.97
C ALA A 162 -0.54 8.37 5.70
N PHE A 163 0.10 7.24 5.96
CA PHE A 163 -0.50 6.16 6.74
C PHE A 163 -0.81 6.56 8.18
N LEU A 164 0.00 7.43 8.81
CA LEU A 164 -0.29 7.94 10.15
C LEU A 164 -1.57 8.78 10.14
N ALA A 165 -1.71 9.66 9.17
CA ALA A 165 -2.91 10.48 9.01
C ALA A 165 -4.15 9.60 8.77
N GLU A 166 -4.04 8.59 7.93
CA GLU A 166 -5.11 7.60 7.70
C GLU A 166 -5.48 6.87 8.99
N ALA A 167 -4.48 6.38 9.74
CA ALA A 167 -4.71 5.70 11.01
C ALA A 167 -5.48 6.57 12.00
N VAL A 168 -5.09 7.83 12.15
CA VAL A 168 -5.76 8.79 13.05
C VAL A 168 -7.22 9.00 12.62
N VAL A 169 -7.47 9.24 11.33
CA VAL A 169 -8.83 9.47 10.82
C VAL A 169 -9.71 8.23 11.04
N TYR A 170 -9.21 7.04 10.72
CA TYR A 170 -10.01 5.82 10.85
C TYR A 170 -10.22 5.37 12.28
N ILE A 171 -9.19 5.45 13.14
CA ILE A 171 -9.35 5.13 14.57
C ILE A 171 -10.34 6.09 15.21
N LEU A 172 -10.22 7.40 14.90
CA LEU A 172 -11.16 8.41 15.41
C LEU A 172 -12.59 8.10 14.96
N ARG A 173 -12.80 7.77 13.69
CA ARG A 173 -14.13 7.34 13.17
C ARG A 173 -14.66 6.13 13.93
N GLY A 174 -13.82 5.11 14.13
CA GLY A 174 -14.21 3.90 14.87
C GLY A 174 -14.62 4.21 16.31
N VAL A 175 -13.81 5.00 17.02
CA VAL A 175 -14.10 5.40 18.40
C VAL A 175 -15.40 6.20 18.48
N VAL A 176 -15.60 7.19 17.60
CA VAL A 176 -16.81 8.02 17.62
C VAL A 176 -18.05 7.20 17.25
N VAL A 177 -17.96 6.27 16.31
CA VAL A 177 -19.09 5.37 16.00
C VAL A 177 -19.48 4.50 17.20
N ILE A 178 -18.49 3.99 17.95
CA ILE A 178 -18.75 3.16 19.15
C ILE A 178 -19.35 3.99 20.28
N THR A 179 -18.87 5.21 20.51
CA THR A 179 -19.23 6.02 21.70
C THR A 179 -20.46 6.89 21.49
N VAL A 180 -20.62 7.44 20.31
CA VAL A 180 -21.63 8.46 20.01
C VAL A 180 -22.66 7.97 18.98
N GLY A 181 -22.27 7.05 18.13
CA GLY A 181 -23.09 6.51 17.05
C GLY A 181 -22.93 7.27 15.73
N SER A 182 -23.14 6.56 14.62
CA SER A 182 -22.99 7.09 13.25
C SER A 182 -24.10 8.07 12.83
N GLY A 183 -25.24 8.07 13.51
CA GLY A 183 -26.39 8.94 13.21
C GLY A 183 -26.28 10.38 13.72
N GLN A 184 -25.27 10.68 14.54
CA GLN A 184 -25.16 12.00 15.16
C GLN A 184 -24.70 13.08 14.15
N PRO A 185 -25.28 14.28 14.20
CA PRO A 185 -24.94 15.39 13.27
C PRO A 185 -23.45 15.75 13.28
N LEU A 186 -22.82 15.73 14.46
CA LEU A 186 -21.38 16.01 14.60
C LEU A 186 -20.52 14.99 13.84
N PHE A 187 -20.87 13.71 13.90
CA PHE A 187 -20.19 12.66 13.15
C PHE A 187 -20.35 12.88 11.64
N GLN A 188 -21.59 13.13 11.19
CA GLN A 188 -21.89 13.33 9.77
C GLN A 188 -21.17 14.55 9.19
N LEU A 189 -21.05 15.65 9.96
CA LEU A 189 -20.43 16.88 9.53
C LEU A 189 -18.89 16.77 9.35
N TRP A 190 -18.20 16.07 10.26
CA TRP A 190 -16.73 16.04 10.30
C TRP A 190 -16.13 14.70 9.87
N LEU A 191 -16.77 13.59 10.20
CA LEU A 191 -16.29 12.24 10.01
C LEU A 191 -17.18 11.41 9.06
N GLY A 192 -18.20 12.01 8.50
CA GLY A 192 -19.07 11.41 7.50
C GLY A 192 -18.36 11.18 6.17
N SER A 193 -19.07 10.54 5.24
CA SER A 193 -18.49 10.13 3.95
C SER A 193 -18.00 11.33 3.12
N GLY A 194 -18.69 12.47 3.13
CA GLY A 194 -18.33 13.64 2.32
C GLY A 194 -16.96 14.24 2.68
N PRO A 195 -16.74 14.74 3.91
CA PRO A 195 -15.45 15.31 4.31
C PRO A 195 -14.28 14.31 4.17
N VAL A 196 -14.52 13.07 4.54
CA VAL A 196 -13.48 12.04 4.51
C VAL A 196 -13.15 11.61 3.08
N SER A 197 -14.08 11.69 2.12
CA SER A 197 -13.80 11.38 0.70
C SER A 197 -12.76 12.34 0.11
N ALA A 198 -12.80 13.64 0.44
CA ALA A 198 -11.77 14.58 -0.02
C ALA A 198 -10.38 14.22 0.51
N PHE A 199 -10.29 13.87 1.80
CA PHE A 199 -9.05 13.37 2.40
C PHE A 199 -8.55 12.11 1.67
N PHE A 200 -9.46 11.18 1.36
CA PHE A 200 -9.12 9.93 0.68
C PHE A 200 -8.56 10.13 -0.72
N ILE A 201 -9.07 11.08 -1.49
CA ILE A 201 -8.55 11.39 -2.83
C ILE A 201 -7.08 11.81 -2.72
N VAL A 202 -6.78 12.76 -1.83
CA VAL A 202 -5.41 13.23 -1.61
C VAL A 202 -4.51 12.10 -1.10
N PHE A 203 -4.98 11.36 -0.10
CA PHE A 203 -4.27 10.22 0.47
C PHE A 203 -3.90 9.19 -0.60
N THR A 204 -4.86 8.78 -1.43
CA THR A 204 -4.63 7.78 -2.48
C THR A 204 -3.57 8.24 -3.48
N VAL A 205 -3.61 9.51 -3.90
CA VAL A 205 -2.60 10.07 -4.82
C VAL A 205 -1.22 10.06 -4.17
N VAL A 206 -1.11 10.48 -2.91
CA VAL A 206 0.16 10.49 -2.17
C VAL A 206 0.73 9.07 -2.03
N VAL A 207 -0.12 8.10 -1.65
CA VAL A 207 0.30 6.69 -1.50
C VAL A 207 0.71 6.12 -2.85
N LEU A 208 -0.03 6.42 -3.94
CA LEU A 208 0.30 5.97 -5.29
C LEU A 208 1.66 6.50 -5.74
N VAL A 209 1.90 7.79 -5.59
CA VAL A 209 3.17 8.42 -5.98
C VAL A 209 4.32 7.87 -5.13
N ALA A 210 4.16 7.81 -3.81
CA ALA A 210 5.19 7.32 -2.91
C ALA A 210 5.56 5.85 -3.19
N THR A 211 4.58 4.96 -3.35
CA THR A 211 4.83 3.55 -3.65
C THR A 211 5.42 3.35 -5.05
N SER A 212 5.03 4.17 -6.03
CA SER A 212 5.60 4.15 -7.38
C SER A 212 7.09 4.49 -7.35
N ILE A 213 7.47 5.53 -6.63
CA ILE A 213 8.88 5.93 -6.50
C ILE A 213 9.68 4.89 -5.70
N LEU A 214 9.13 4.45 -4.56
CA LEU A 214 9.78 3.42 -3.75
C LEU A 214 10.01 2.10 -4.53
N ARG A 215 9.13 1.76 -5.45
CA ARG A 215 9.31 0.62 -6.34
C ARG A 215 10.60 0.74 -7.18
N TYR A 216 10.90 1.94 -7.70
CA TYR A 216 12.14 2.18 -8.44
C TYR A 216 13.36 2.17 -7.53
N GLU A 217 13.24 2.70 -6.32
CA GLU A 217 14.34 2.72 -5.35
C GLU A 217 14.68 1.33 -4.78
N LEU A 218 13.70 0.46 -4.63
CA LEU A 218 13.89 -0.91 -4.11
C LEU A 218 14.36 -1.89 -5.20
N GLY A 219 13.88 -1.74 -6.43
CA GLY A 219 14.09 -2.72 -7.50
C GLY A 219 15.56 -2.98 -7.89
N PRO A 220 16.40 -1.96 -8.14
CA PRO A 220 17.80 -2.17 -8.53
C PRO A 220 18.68 -2.70 -7.38
N ARG A 221 18.38 -2.29 -6.14
CA ARG A 221 19.18 -2.66 -4.95
C ARG A 221 18.96 -4.09 -4.51
N GLU A 222 17.75 -4.64 -4.60
CA GLU A 222 17.53 -6.05 -4.28
C GLU A 222 18.31 -6.98 -5.20
N THR A 223 18.45 -6.60 -6.48
CA THR A 223 19.23 -7.39 -7.43
C THR A 223 20.73 -7.31 -7.12
N LEU A 224 21.22 -6.14 -6.71
CA LEU A 224 22.63 -5.94 -6.34
C LEU A 224 22.96 -6.58 -4.99
N LEU A 225 22.06 -6.48 -4.00
CA LEU A 225 22.26 -7.11 -2.69
C LEU A 225 22.14 -8.63 -2.74
N SER A 226 21.23 -9.17 -3.57
CA SER A 226 21.13 -10.61 -3.79
C SER A 226 22.35 -11.14 -4.52
N ALA A 227 22.93 -10.38 -5.46
CA ALA A 227 24.18 -10.70 -6.11
C ALA A 227 25.37 -10.57 -5.15
N GLY A 228 25.36 -9.55 -4.27
CA GLY A 228 26.41 -9.31 -3.29
C GLY A 228 26.42 -10.29 -2.11
N ALA A 229 25.24 -10.81 -1.70
CA ALA A 229 25.16 -11.83 -0.65
C ALA A 229 25.77 -13.19 -1.06
N VAL A 230 26.02 -13.38 -2.35
CA VAL A 230 26.66 -14.61 -2.91
C VAL A 230 28.11 -14.37 -3.30
N MET A 231 28.61 -13.12 -3.22
CA MET A 231 30.00 -12.81 -3.63
C MET A 231 30.95 -12.83 -2.42
N PRO A 232 31.85 -13.82 -2.33
CA PRO A 232 33.01 -13.74 -1.47
C PRO A 232 33.91 -12.59 -1.96
N GLY A 233 34.20 -11.62 -1.11
CA GLY A 233 35.05 -10.46 -1.46
C GLY A 233 34.46 -9.08 -1.13
N MET A 234 33.26 -9.02 -0.56
CA MET A 234 32.69 -7.77 -0.04
C MET A 234 33.17 -7.54 1.39
N ARG A 235 34.24 -6.76 1.57
CA ARG A 235 34.64 -6.20 2.85
C ARG A 235 34.18 -4.75 2.94
N GLU A 236 33.43 -4.43 3.99
CA GLU A 236 33.07 -3.04 4.40
C GLU A 236 32.44 -2.15 3.31
N GLY A 237 31.66 -2.72 2.38
CA GLY A 237 30.97 -1.93 1.34
C GLY A 237 31.75 -1.70 0.06
N TYR A 238 32.99 -2.20 -0.06
CA TYR A 238 33.80 -2.14 -1.26
C TYR A 238 33.95 -3.52 -1.90
N LEU A 239 33.91 -3.55 -3.24
CA LEU A 239 34.21 -4.75 -4.00
C LEU A 239 35.71 -4.77 -4.27
N ASP A 240 36.36 -5.91 -3.99
CA ASP A 240 37.70 -6.15 -4.50
C ASP A 240 37.70 -6.29 -6.05
N ALA A 241 38.84 -6.32 -6.65
CA ALA A 241 38.98 -6.36 -8.12
C ALA A 241 38.29 -7.61 -8.73
N GLU A 242 38.25 -8.72 -7.99
CA GLU A 242 37.62 -9.96 -8.43
C GLU A 242 36.12 -9.88 -8.27
N GLY A 243 35.60 -9.34 -7.15
CA GLY A 243 34.18 -9.07 -6.92
C GLY A 243 33.65 -8.08 -7.96
N PHE A 244 34.38 -7.04 -8.31
CA PHE A 244 34.01 -6.10 -9.37
C PHE A 244 33.91 -6.79 -10.74
N ARG A 245 34.89 -7.61 -11.14
CA ARG A 245 34.84 -8.36 -12.41
C ARG A 245 33.62 -9.28 -12.46
N ARG A 246 33.38 -10.04 -11.41
CA ARG A 246 32.19 -10.93 -11.32
C ARG A 246 30.89 -10.16 -11.42
N MET A 247 30.81 -8.99 -10.80
CA MET A 247 29.65 -8.12 -10.88
C MET A 247 29.40 -7.62 -12.30
N VAL A 248 30.47 -7.18 -12.99
CA VAL A 248 30.40 -6.74 -14.39
C VAL A 248 29.96 -7.87 -15.30
N ASP A 249 30.54 -9.08 -15.16
CA ASP A 249 30.13 -10.25 -15.95
C ASP A 249 28.67 -10.63 -15.73
N LEU A 250 28.18 -10.54 -14.49
CA LEU A 250 26.79 -10.82 -14.15
C LEU A 250 25.83 -9.79 -14.75
N LEU A 251 26.21 -8.52 -14.71
CA LEU A 251 25.44 -7.43 -15.33
C LEU A 251 25.42 -7.54 -16.86
N LEU A 252 26.52 -7.88 -17.48
CA LEU A 252 26.61 -8.09 -18.93
C LEU A 252 25.76 -9.28 -19.38
N ARG A 253 25.83 -10.41 -18.68
CA ARG A 253 24.96 -11.57 -18.96
C ARG A 253 23.48 -11.21 -18.83
N LYS A 254 23.10 -10.50 -17.77
CA LYS A 254 21.73 -10.11 -17.52
C LYS A 254 21.21 -9.06 -18.50
N GLY A 255 22.07 -8.13 -18.93
CA GLY A 255 21.78 -7.16 -19.98
C GLY A 255 21.58 -7.84 -21.34
N SER A 256 22.43 -8.83 -21.68
CA SER A 256 22.28 -9.64 -22.89
C SER A 256 20.97 -10.43 -22.92
N GLU A 257 20.57 -11.05 -21.79
CA GLU A 257 19.29 -11.77 -21.68
C GLU A 257 18.06 -10.87 -21.82
N ARG A 258 18.19 -9.57 -21.51
CA ARG A 258 17.09 -8.59 -21.55
C ARG A 258 17.14 -7.66 -22.75
N THR A 259 18.14 -7.77 -23.61
CA THR A 259 18.37 -6.82 -24.71
C THR A 259 18.54 -5.36 -24.19
N GLU A 260 19.12 -5.19 -23.00
CA GLU A 260 19.35 -3.90 -22.37
C GLU A 260 20.83 -3.52 -22.53
N PHE A 261 21.11 -2.23 -22.76
CA PHE A 261 22.48 -1.72 -22.81
C PHE A 261 23.00 -1.56 -21.38
N VAL A 262 24.20 -2.13 -21.13
CA VAL A 262 24.90 -1.97 -19.86
C VAL A 262 26.07 -1.01 -20.09
N VAL A 263 26.06 0.13 -19.39
CA VAL A 263 27.21 1.08 -19.42
C VAL A 263 27.98 0.89 -18.12
N VAL A 264 29.26 0.56 -18.23
CA VAL A 264 30.18 0.47 -17.09
C VAL A 264 31.07 1.70 -17.11
N CYS A 265 30.93 2.55 -16.08
CA CYS A 265 31.79 3.71 -15.89
C CYS A 265 32.88 3.36 -14.86
N ALA A 266 34.16 3.40 -15.26
CA ALA A 266 35.29 3.31 -14.34
C ALA A 266 35.72 4.74 -13.96
N VAL A 267 35.72 5.06 -12.67
CA VAL A 267 36.25 6.33 -12.16
C VAL A 267 37.55 6.03 -11.44
N HIS A 268 38.64 6.64 -11.92
CA HIS A 268 39.93 6.59 -11.26
C HIS A 268 40.07 7.82 -10.36
N ILE A 269 40.35 7.63 -9.10
CA ILE A 269 40.58 8.71 -8.14
C ILE A 269 42.12 8.80 -7.93
N ASP A 270 42.72 9.82 -8.50
CA ASP A 270 44.10 10.16 -8.20
C ASP A 270 44.17 10.69 -6.76
N ALA A 271 45.20 10.32 -6.03
CA ALA A 271 45.41 10.70 -4.62
C ALA A 271 44.52 10.02 -3.58
N ALA A 272 44.17 8.76 -3.80
CA ALA A 272 43.45 7.96 -2.76
C ALA A 272 44.26 7.80 -1.45
N GLU A 273 45.57 8.04 -1.49
CA GLU A 273 46.45 7.99 -0.29
C GLU A 273 46.21 9.14 0.69
N ASP A 274 45.70 10.30 0.21
CA ASP A 274 45.44 11.47 1.04
C ASP A 274 44.10 11.40 1.80
N ILE A 275 43.24 10.40 1.53
CA ILE A 275 41.89 10.25 2.12
C ILE A 275 41.92 9.33 3.35
N SER A 276 43.02 8.64 3.58
CA SER A 276 43.16 7.66 4.69
C SER A 276 43.92 8.18 5.90
N ALA A 277 44.12 9.49 6.04
CA ALA A 277 44.77 10.12 7.19
C ALA A 277 43.78 10.66 8.22
#